data_490cb621652aa8b37bfe62153b698cc8
#
_entry.id   490cb621652aa8b37bfe62153b698cc8
#
_cell.length_a   1.000
_cell.length_b   1.000
_cell.length_c   1.000
_cell.angle_alpha   90.00
_cell.angle_beta   90.00
_cell.angle_gamma   90.00
#
_symmetry.space_group_name_H-M   'P 1'
#
loop_
_entity.id
_entity.type
_entity.pdbx_description
1 polymer ?
#
loop_
_entity_poly.entity_id
_entity_poly.type
_entity_poly.pdbx_seq_one_letter_code
_entity_poly.pdbx_strand_id
1 'polypeptide(L)'
;MECDVLNGRKVNLKATIEINVRLYSNDGISILKDINGISGIQKLNKIVQLNSMVGKNTTKAIAKENILLNSEEKVMEILKKEVRIINKDFKVSYNKVVAKAELSVKILYLTEEGKINYVEKIIPIMGFIDMENVTEENICELKYCMKNILVKLNNTDENSIYLEVEVEISCYSYETKDI
;
A
#
# COMPACT_ATOMS: atom_id res chain seq x y z
N MET A 1 -10.01 15.86 10.96
CA MET A 1 -10.21 15.42 12.36
C MET A 1 -10.17 16.65 13.23
N GLU A 2 -11.23 16.91 13.98
CA GLU A 2 -11.36 18.04 14.91
C GLU A 2 -11.30 17.51 16.34
N CYS A 3 -10.63 18.24 17.23
CA CYS A 3 -10.46 17.84 18.63
C CYS A 3 -10.69 19.06 19.52
N ASP A 4 -11.74 19.03 20.32
CA ASP A 4 -12.10 20.08 21.25
C ASP A 4 -11.92 19.61 22.70
N VAL A 5 -11.07 20.29 23.46
CA VAL A 5 -10.89 20.03 24.88
C VAL A 5 -11.98 20.71 25.66
N LEU A 6 -12.91 19.93 26.21
CA LEU A 6 -14.03 20.46 26.98
C LEU A 6 -13.65 20.81 28.43
N ASN A 7 -12.79 20.03 29.05
CA ASN A 7 -12.17 20.27 30.36
C ASN A 7 -11.01 19.33 30.61
N GLY A 8 -10.33 19.37 31.75
CA GLY A 8 -9.16 18.57 32.10
C GLY A 8 -9.38 17.03 32.11
N ARG A 9 -10.62 16.56 31.87
CA ARG A 9 -10.96 15.12 31.86
C ARG A 9 -11.79 14.69 30.64
N LYS A 10 -12.16 15.64 29.75
CA LYS A 10 -13.10 15.35 28.66
C LYS A 10 -12.69 16.03 27.37
N VAL A 11 -12.57 15.22 26.33
CA VAL A 11 -12.23 15.64 24.97
C VAL A 11 -13.35 15.21 24.03
N ASN A 12 -13.74 16.09 23.11
CA ASN A 12 -14.64 15.77 22.02
C ASN A 12 -13.83 15.55 20.73
N LEU A 13 -14.00 14.40 20.12
CA LEU A 13 -13.34 14.04 18.85
C LEU A 13 -14.39 13.91 17.74
N LYS A 14 -14.18 14.62 16.64
CA LYS A 14 -14.98 14.50 15.43
C LYS A 14 -14.08 14.09 14.27
N ALA A 15 -14.40 12.97 13.62
CA ALA A 15 -13.69 12.48 12.46
C ALA A 15 -14.65 12.38 11.27
N THR A 16 -14.21 12.89 10.11
CA THR A 16 -14.89 12.67 8.83
C THR A 16 -14.11 11.59 8.09
N ILE A 17 -14.80 10.54 7.65
CA ILE A 17 -14.23 9.41 6.93
C ILE A 17 -14.79 9.45 5.51
N GLU A 18 -13.91 9.51 4.53
CA GLU A 18 -14.23 9.35 3.11
C GLU A 18 -13.95 7.91 2.68
N ILE A 19 -14.94 7.27 2.08
CA ILE A 19 -14.84 5.87 1.62
C ILE A 19 -14.97 5.85 0.11
N ASN A 20 -13.91 5.42 -0.58
CA ASN A 20 -13.89 5.19 -2.02
C ASN A 20 -14.03 3.70 -2.30
N VAL A 21 -15.05 3.32 -3.08
CA VAL A 21 -15.33 1.94 -3.44
C VAL A 21 -15.16 1.76 -4.95
N ARG A 22 -14.42 0.71 -5.36
CA ARG A 22 -14.35 0.25 -6.76
C ARG A 22 -15.02 -1.13 -6.85
N LEU A 23 -15.98 -1.23 -7.74
CA LEU A 23 -16.61 -2.48 -8.10
C LEU A 23 -16.14 -2.91 -9.50
N TYR A 24 -15.78 -4.17 -9.65
CA TYR A 24 -15.46 -4.77 -10.93
C TYR A 24 -16.53 -5.81 -11.27
N SER A 25 -17.07 -5.76 -12.50
CA SER A 25 -17.98 -6.76 -13.04
C SER A 25 -17.41 -7.33 -14.33
N ASN A 26 -17.74 -8.59 -14.61
CA ASN A 26 -17.43 -9.23 -15.89
C ASN A 26 -18.65 -9.12 -16.78
N ASP A 27 -18.62 -8.18 -17.72
CA ASP A 27 -19.71 -7.99 -18.67
C ASP A 27 -19.20 -8.32 -20.08
N GLY A 28 -20.00 -9.08 -20.83
CA GLY A 28 -19.76 -9.34 -22.23
C GLY A 28 -20.37 -8.22 -23.09
N ILE A 29 -19.55 -7.61 -23.95
CA ILE A 29 -20.00 -6.59 -24.90
C ILE A 29 -19.98 -7.22 -26.30
N SER A 30 -21.12 -7.19 -26.98
CA SER A 30 -21.21 -7.57 -28.40
C SER A 30 -21.15 -6.32 -29.25
N ILE A 31 -20.17 -6.25 -30.16
CA ILE A 31 -19.98 -5.13 -31.07
C ILE A 31 -20.15 -5.60 -32.50
N LEU A 32 -20.75 -4.72 -33.34
CA LEU A 32 -20.85 -4.96 -34.76
C LEU A 32 -19.49 -4.65 -35.39
N LYS A 33 -18.78 -5.67 -35.86
CA LYS A 33 -17.43 -5.54 -36.43
C LYS A 33 -17.46 -5.26 -37.93
N ASP A 34 -18.39 -5.89 -38.67
CA ASP A 34 -18.54 -5.72 -40.10
C ASP A 34 -19.96 -6.10 -40.59
N ILE A 35 -20.34 -5.56 -41.73
CA ILE A 35 -21.59 -5.87 -42.45
C ILE A 35 -21.21 -6.31 -43.84
N ASN A 36 -21.58 -7.55 -44.20
CA ASN A 36 -21.32 -8.13 -45.52
C ASN A 36 -22.64 -8.41 -46.28
N GLY A 37 -22.60 -8.42 -47.62
CA GLY A 37 -23.71 -8.79 -48.48
C GLY A 37 -24.73 -7.70 -48.78
N ILE A 38 -24.51 -6.44 -48.36
CA ILE A 38 -25.39 -5.32 -48.68
C ILE A 38 -24.62 -4.28 -49.53
N SER A 39 -25.12 -3.99 -50.72
CA SER A 39 -24.51 -2.97 -51.57
C SER A 39 -25.03 -1.56 -51.26
N GLY A 40 -24.21 -0.51 -51.44
CA GLY A 40 -24.60 0.88 -51.23
C GLY A 40 -24.51 1.39 -49.79
N ILE A 41 -23.87 0.64 -48.89
CA ILE A 41 -23.65 1.07 -47.51
C ILE A 41 -22.30 1.80 -47.38
N GLN A 42 -22.35 2.97 -46.75
CA GLN A 42 -21.13 3.65 -46.28
C GLN A 42 -20.77 3.16 -44.89
N LYS A 43 -19.58 2.55 -44.74
CA LYS A 43 -19.07 2.07 -43.43
C LYS A 43 -18.21 3.16 -42.81
N LEU A 44 -18.47 3.48 -41.55
CA LEU A 44 -17.61 4.34 -40.73
C LEU A 44 -17.09 3.49 -39.56
N ASN A 45 -15.83 3.12 -39.60
CA ASN A 45 -15.18 2.35 -38.53
C ASN A 45 -14.45 3.31 -37.60
N LYS A 46 -14.60 3.07 -36.29
CA LYS A 46 -13.85 3.77 -35.25
C LYS A 46 -13.19 2.74 -34.34
N ILE A 47 -11.87 2.85 -34.22
CA ILE A 47 -11.12 2.03 -33.23
C ILE A 47 -11.26 2.68 -31.86
N VAL A 48 -11.65 1.88 -30.88
CA VAL A 48 -11.74 2.30 -29.48
C VAL A 48 -10.81 1.43 -28.65
N GLN A 49 -9.97 2.07 -27.84
CA GLN A 49 -9.09 1.36 -26.90
C GLN A 49 -9.83 1.12 -25.58
N LEU A 50 -9.87 -0.12 -25.13
CA LEU A 50 -10.42 -0.51 -23.85
C LEU A 50 -9.39 -1.22 -23.00
N ASN A 51 -9.35 -0.88 -21.72
CA ASN A 51 -8.56 -1.60 -20.72
C ASN A 51 -9.41 -2.70 -20.10
N SER A 52 -9.01 -3.95 -20.33
CA SER A 52 -9.62 -5.15 -19.77
C SER A 52 -8.78 -5.64 -18.59
N MET A 53 -9.41 -5.96 -17.45
CA MET A 53 -8.68 -6.52 -16.32
C MET A 53 -8.27 -7.96 -16.61
N VAL A 54 -6.97 -8.22 -16.58
CA VAL A 54 -6.36 -9.55 -16.77
C VAL A 54 -6.40 -10.33 -15.45
N GLY A 55 -6.12 -9.66 -14.34
CA GLY A 55 -6.11 -10.31 -13.05
C GLY A 55 -5.93 -9.36 -11.88
N LYS A 56 -6.19 -9.92 -10.69
CA LYS A 56 -5.97 -9.26 -9.40
C LYS A 56 -5.43 -10.29 -8.44
N ASN A 57 -4.36 -9.95 -7.73
CA ASN A 57 -3.87 -10.74 -6.62
C ASN A 57 -3.24 -9.86 -5.54
N THR A 58 -3.00 -10.45 -4.37
CA THR A 58 -2.54 -9.73 -3.18
C THR A 58 -1.47 -10.55 -2.47
N THR A 59 -0.47 -9.86 -1.94
CA THR A 59 0.56 -10.45 -1.08
C THR A 59 0.71 -9.65 0.21
N LYS A 60 1.40 -10.23 1.20
CA LYS A 60 1.76 -9.57 2.45
C LYS A 60 3.28 -9.44 2.55
N ALA A 61 3.73 -8.24 2.85
CA ALA A 61 5.10 -7.96 3.22
C ALA A 61 5.17 -7.65 4.72
N ILE A 62 6.07 -8.32 5.44
CA ILE A 62 6.25 -8.14 6.87
C ILE A 62 7.69 -7.66 7.11
N ALA A 63 7.82 -6.49 7.72
CA ALA A 63 9.09 -5.97 8.19
C ALA A 63 9.19 -6.18 9.71
N LYS A 64 10.30 -6.77 10.16
CA LYS A 64 10.64 -6.93 11.59
C LYS A 64 12.03 -6.36 11.82
N GLU A 65 12.14 -5.46 12.77
CA GLU A 65 13.40 -4.76 13.02
C GLU A 65 13.57 -4.47 14.51
N ASN A 66 14.80 -4.60 15.00
CA ASN A 66 15.22 -4.05 16.28
C ASN A 66 15.94 -2.74 16.02
N ILE A 67 15.33 -1.64 16.38
CA ILE A 67 15.88 -0.30 16.22
C ILE A 67 16.73 -0.01 17.44
N LEU A 68 18.07 -0.01 17.24
CA LEU A 68 19.03 0.34 18.30
C LEU A 68 18.98 1.85 18.54
N LEU A 69 18.95 2.22 19.81
CA LEU A 69 19.04 3.58 20.28
C LEU A 69 20.50 3.89 20.68
N ASN A 70 20.78 5.16 20.93
CA ASN A 70 22.09 5.52 21.46
C ASN A 70 22.35 4.80 22.80
N SER A 71 23.54 4.28 22.99
CA SER A 71 23.93 3.31 24.01
C SER A 71 23.72 3.73 25.48
N GLU A 72 23.41 4.99 25.73
CA GLU A 72 23.22 5.53 27.08
C GLU A 72 21.76 5.81 27.43
N GLU A 73 20.83 5.63 26.46
CA GLU A 73 19.44 6.00 26.64
C GLU A 73 18.58 4.77 26.93
N LYS A 74 18.04 4.71 28.13
CA LYS A 74 17.00 3.73 28.47
C LYS A 74 15.62 4.31 28.20
N VAL A 75 14.80 3.58 27.44
CA VAL A 75 13.45 4.01 27.09
C VAL A 75 12.48 3.64 28.21
N MET A 76 11.81 4.66 28.74
CA MET A 76 10.73 4.48 29.71
C MET A 76 9.40 4.19 29.01
N GLU A 77 9.07 4.97 27.98
CA GLU A 77 7.77 4.91 27.31
C GLU A 77 7.83 5.35 25.85
N ILE A 78 7.05 4.70 24.98
CA ILE A 78 6.85 5.11 23.59
C ILE A 78 5.67 6.08 23.55
N LEU A 79 5.95 7.35 23.24
CA LEU A 79 4.95 8.42 23.21
C LEU A 79 4.16 8.48 21.91
N LYS A 80 4.86 8.29 20.76
CA LYS A 80 4.25 8.35 19.43
C LYS A 80 4.98 7.47 18.46
N LYS A 81 4.24 6.81 17.59
CA LYS A 81 4.75 6.07 16.44
C LYS A 81 4.13 6.59 15.16
N GLU A 82 4.93 6.77 14.13
CA GLU A 82 4.49 7.13 12.80
C GLU A 82 5.22 6.25 11.78
N VAL A 83 4.46 5.59 10.91
CA VAL A 83 5.00 4.75 9.84
C VAL A 83 4.32 5.17 8.54
N ARG A 84 5.13 5.45 7.51
CA ARG A 84 4.67 5.81 6.17
C ARG A 84 5.29 4.91 5.14
N ILE A 85 4.55 4.56 4.10
CA ILE A 85 5.05 3.82 2.95
C ILE A 85 5.49 4.83 1.90
N ILE A 86 6.79 4.82 1.58
CA ILE A 86 7.44 5.73 0.64
C ILE A 86 8.16 4.96 -0.47
N ASN A 87 8.67 5.63 -1.49
CA ASN A 87 9.55 5.09 -2.53
C ASN A 87 9.01 3.78 -3.14
N LYS A 88 7.72 3.81 -3.52
CA LYS A 88 7.02 2.67 -4.11
C LYS A 88 7.52 2.45 -5.53
N ASP A 89 7.92 1.21 -5.83
CA ASP A 89 8.36 0.76 -7.14
C ASP A 89 7.89 -0.67 -7.38
N PHE A 90 7.84 -1.10 -8.64
CA PHE A 90 7.52 -2.48 -8.98
C PHE A 90 8.13 -2.88 -10.32
N LYS A 91 8.34 -4.17 -10.47
CA LYS A 91 8.77 -4.79 -11.73
C LYS A 91 7.80 -5.90 -12.10
N VAL A 92 7.31 -5.86 -13.32
CA VAL A 92 6.52 -6.95 -13.90
C VAL A 92 7.46 -7.94 -14.56
N SER A 93 7.14 -9.21 -14.44
CA SER A 93 7.79 -10.33 -15.11
C SER A 93 6.72 -11.33 -15.48
N TYR A 94 7.06 -12.34 -16.30
CA TYR A 94 6.10 -13.36 -16.69
C TYR A 94 5.46 -14.05 -15.48
N ASN A 95 4.12 -13.96 -15.36
CA ASN A 95 3.30 -14.50 -14.27
C ASN A 95 3.64 -13.98 -12.86
N LYS A 96 4.37 -12.88 -12.74
CA LYS A 96 4.79 -12.37 -11.44
C LYS A 96 4.99 -10.85 -11.43
N VAL A 97 4.57 -10.21 -10.34
CA VAL A 97 4.89 -8.81 -10.05
C VAL A 97 5.70 -8.73 -8.77
N VAL A 98 6.85 -8.08 -8.84
CA VAL A 98 7.71 -7.82 -7.68
C VAL A 98 7.47 -6.38 -7.24
N ALA A 99 6.84 -6.21 -6.10
CA ALA A 99 6.57 -4.91 -5.51
C ALA A 99 7.65 -4.55 -4.49
N LYS A 100 8.15 -3.32 -4.54
CA LYS A 100 9.13 -2.78 -3.61
C LYS A 100 8.61 -1.48 -3.02
N ALA A 101 8.96 -1.22 -1.77
CA ALA A 101 8.72 0.07 -1.13
C ALA A 101 9.65 0.21 0.08
N GLU A 102 9.62 1.37 0.70
CA GLU A 102 10.32 1.64 1.94
C GLU A 102 9.32 2.10 3.00
N LEU A 103 9.57 1.71 4.24
CA LEU A 103 8.86 2.19 5.41
C LEU A 103 9.69 3.30 6.06
N SER A 104 9.18 4.52 6.05
CA SER A 104 9.72 5.62 6.87
C SER A 104 9.10 5.51 8.25
N VAL A 105 9.92 5.19 9.24
CA VAL A 105 9.51 4.97 10.63
C VAL A 105 10.05 6.10 11.48
N LYS A 106 9.18 6.73 12.28
CA LYS A 106 9.52 7.74 13.29
C LYS A 106 8.89 7.34 14.61
N ILE A 107 9.71 7.24 15.65
CA ILE A 107 9.26 6.88 17.00
C ILE A 107 9.74 7.95 17.97
N LEU A 108 8.80 8.56 18.67
CA LEU A 108 9.03 9.50 19.76
C LEU A 108 8.92 8.74 21.07
N TYR A 109 9.91 8.89 21.95
CA TYR A 109 9.96 8.16 23.21
C TYR A 109 10.44 9.05 24.36
N LEU A 110 10.06 8.64 25.57
CA LEU A 110 10.53 9.23 26.84
C LEU A 110 11.63 8.34 27.41
N THR A 111 12.74 8.94 27.84
CA THR A 111 13.83 8.24 28.53
C THR A 111 13.59 8.19 30.05
N GLU A 112 14.27 7.29 30.75
CA GLU A 112 14.24 7.22 32.23
C GLU A 112 14.70 8.51 32.90
N GLU A 113 15.54 9.31 32.22
CA GLU A 113 15.97 10.63 32.67
C GLU A 113 14.91 11.74 32.46
N GLY A 114 13.74 11.41 31.92
CA GLY A 114 12.67 12.35 31.64
C GLY A 114 12.86 13.20 30.38
N LYS A 115 13.80 12.84 29.50
CA LYS A 115 14.01 13.53 28.23
C LYS A 115 13.12 12.92 27.14
N ILE A 116 12.64 13.75 26.22
CA ILE A 116 11.91 13.32 25.04
C ILE A 116 12.88 13.28 23.87
N ASN A 117 13.04 12.10 23.28
CA ASN A 117 13.88 11.87 22.12
C ASN A 117 13.10 11.18 20.99
N TYR A 118 13.68 11.12 19.81
CA TYR A 118 13.10 10.42 18.68
C TYR A 118 14.16 9.63 17.91
N VAL A 119 13.68 8.59 17.21
CA VAL A 119 14.49 7.82 16.26
C VAL A 119 13.75 7.76 14.92
N GLU A 120 14.50 7.89 13.84
CA GLU A 120 14.02 7.72 12.47
C GLU A 120 14.78 6.58 11.79
N LYS A 121 14.05 5.73 11.05
CA LYS A 121 14.64 4.65 10.27
C LYS A 121 13.88 4.42 8.98
N ILE A 122 14.60 4.09 7.91
CA ILE A 122 14.04 3.63 6.65
C ILE A 122 14.28 2.13 6.55
N ILE A 123 13.20 1.37 6.31
CA ILE A 123 13.22 -0.09 6.27
C ILE A 123 12.68 -0.53 4.90
N PRO A 124 13.46 -1.23 4.06
CA PRO A 124 12.99 -1.73 2.79
C PRO A 124 12.00 -2.88 2.98
N ILE A 125 10.96 -2.91 2.15
CA ILE A 125 10.01 -4.02 2.06
C ILE A 125 9.89 -4.49 0.61
N MET A 126 9.63 -5.80 0.47
CA MET A 126 9.42 -6.42 -0.83
C MET A 126 8.27 -7.42 -0.74
N GLY A 127 7.44 -7.46 -1.78
CA GLY A 127 6.37 -8.42 -1.93
C GLY A 127 6.41 -9.07 -3.30
N PHE A 128 6.14 -10.37 -3.36
CA PHE A 128 6.01 -11.13 -4.60
C PHE A 128 4.54 -11.46 -4.80
N ILE A 129 3.99 -11.09 -5.96
CA ILE A 129 2.59 -11.28 -6.31
C ILE A 129 2.56 -12.18 -7.54
N ASP A 130 2.11 -13.42 -7.36
CA ASP A 130 1.93 -14.35 -8.46
C ASP A 130 0.63 -13.98 -9.20
N MET A 131 0.72 -13.79 -10.51
CA MET A 131 -0.40 -13.35 -11.35
C MET A 131 -0.35 -14.08 -12.69
N GLU A 132 -1.26 -15.00 -12.90
CA GLU A 132 -1.34 -15.76 -14.15
C GLU A 132 -1.60 -14.82 -15.35
N ASN A 133 -0.93 -15.12 -16.47
CA ASN A 133 -1.05 -14.41 -17.75
C ASN A 133 -0.61 -12.94 -17.72
N VAL A 134 0.10 -12.48 -16.70
CA VAL A 134 0.68 -11.14 -16.65
C VAL A 134 2.06 -11.13 -17.30
N THR A 135 2.29 -10.14 -18.16
CA THR A 135 3.55 -9.88 -18.86
C THR A 135 3.99 -8.43 -18.67
N GLU A 136 5.17 -8.08 -19.14
CA GLU A 136 5.70 -6.70 -19.10
C GLU A 136 4.87 -5.70 -19.93
N GLU A 137 4.02 -6.16 -20.83
CA GLU A 137 3.13 -5.33 -21.65
C GLU A 137 1.85 -4.90 -20.91
N ASN A 138 1.54 -5.56 -19.79
CA ASN A 138 0.36 -5.25 -19.01
C ASN A 138 0.54 -3.98 -18.18
N ILE A 139 -0.54 -3.20 -18.09
CA ILE A 139 -0.61 -2.06 -17.18
C ILE A 139 -0.92 -2.57 -15.78
N CYS A 140 -0.02 -2.36 -14.82
CA CYS A 140 -0.22 -2.78 -13.44
C CYS A 140 -0.44 -1.57 -12.50
N GLU A 141 -1.49 -1.65 -11.68
CA GLU A 141 -1.78 -0.70 -10.60
C GLU A 141 -1.55 -1.40 -9.25
N LEU A 142 -0.64 -0.88 -8.42
CA LEU A 142 -0.35 -1.43 -7.11
C LEU A 142 -0.95 -0.56 -6.01
N LYS A 143 -1.59 -1.21 -5.03
CA LYS A 143 -2.10 -0.57 -3.81
C LYS A 143 -1.42 -1.17 -2.60
N TYR A 144 -0.91 -0.30 -1.74
CA TYR A 144 -0.26 -0.66 -0.49
C TYR A 144 -1.17 -0.24 0.67
N CYS A 145 -1.50 -1.18 1.52
CA CYS A 145 -2.34 -0.96 2.69
C CYS A 145 -1.61 -1.45 3.94
N MET A 146 -1.37 -0.55 4.88
CA MET A 146 -0.80 -0.90 6.18
C MET A 146 -1.87 -1.59 7.04
N LYS A 147 -1.62 -2.84 7.44
CA LYS A 147 -2.56 -3.66 8.21
C LYS A 147 -2.28 -3.63 9.70
N ASN A 148 -1.02 -3.74 10.07
CA ASN A 148 -0.63 -3.77 11.48
C ASN A 148 0.70 -3.03 11.70
N ILE A 149 0.79 -2.35 12.83
CA ILE A 149 2.01 -1.70 13.32
C ILE A 149 2.15 -2.03 14.79
N LEU A 150 3.08 -2.91 15.11
CA LEU A 150 3.48 -3.23 16.48
C LEU A 150 4.81 -2.55 16.79
N VAL A 151 4.82 -1.70 17.80
CA VAL A 151 6.03 -1.07 18.35
C VAL A 151 6.02 -1.33 19.85
N LYS A 152 7.08 -1.90 20.36
CA LYS A 152 7.24 -2.20 21.79
C LYS A 152 8.70 -2.10 22.23
N LEU A 153 8.91 -1.88 23.51
CA LEU A 153 10.23 -1.99 24.09
C LEU A 153 10.74 -3.43 23.98
N ASN A 154 12.00 -3.59 23.68
CA ASN A 154 12.61 -4.90 23.64
C ASN A 154 12.94 -5.35 25.08
N ASN A 155 12.34 -6.46 25.52
CA ASN A 155 12.53 -6.96 26.89
C ASN A 155 13.93 -7.56 27.11
N THR A 156 14.67 -7.86 26.05
CA THR A 156 16.01 -8.46 26.12
C THR A 156 17.12 -7.45 25.98
N ASP A 157 16.82 -6.26 25.45
CA ASP A 157 17.76 -5.19 25.24
C ASP A 157 17.05 -3.85 25.50
N GLU A 158 17.30 -3.28 26.68
CA GLU A 158 16.67 -2.03 27.16
C GLU A 158 16.96 -0.82 26.27
N ASN A 159 17.96 -0.93 25.38
CA ASN A 159 18.38 0.14 24.48
C ASN A 159 17.86 -0.07 23.05
N SER A 160 16.85 -0.91 22.87
CA SER A 160 16.26 -1.15 21.55
C SER A 160 14.73 -1.16 21.56
N ILE A 161 14.17 -0.75 20.43
CA ILE A 161 12.74 -0.76 20.18
C ILE A 161 12.44 -1.82 19.12
N TYR A 162 11.61 -2.80 19.44
CA TYR A 162 11.12 -3.78 18.49
C TYR A 162 10.00 -3.19 17.65
N LEU A 163 10.14 -3.29 16.34
CA LEU A 163 9.14 -2.90 15.35
C LEU A 163 8.72 -4.11 14.52
N GLU A 164 7.42 -4.28 14.33
CA GLU A 164 6.86 -5.18 13.33
C GLU A 164 5.76 -4.43 12.56
N VAL A 165 5.86 -4.44 11.22
CA VAL A 165 4.91 -3.79 10.32
C VAL A 165 4.45 -4.79 9.28
N GLU A 166 3.13 -4.97 9.16
CA GLU A 166 2.51 -5.76 8.10
C GLU A 166 1.89 -4.84 7.05
N VAL A 167 2.30 -5.02 5.80
CA VAL A 167 1.78 -4.29 4.64
C VAL A 167 1.16 -5.28 3.66
N GLU A 168 -0.09 -5.08 3.33
CA GLU A 168 -0.77 -5.78 2.25
C GLU A 168 -0.55 -5.02 0.94
N ILE A 169 -0.11 -5.74 -0.10
CA ILE A 169 0.16 -5.19 -1.42
C ILE A 169 -0.74 -5.89 -2.42
N SER A 170 -1.68 -5.15 -3.01
CA SER A 170 -2.58 -5.65 -4.05
C SER A 170 -2.14 -5.14 -5.40
N CYS A 171 -2.11 -6.01 -6.40
CA CYS A 171 -1.87 -5.66 -7.80
C CYS A 171 -3.12 -5.91 -8.63
N TYR A 172 -3.44 -4.97 -9.50
CA TYR A 172 -4.48 -5.04 -10.52
C TYR A 172 -3.79 -4.92 -11.86
N SER A 173 -3.98 -5.91 -12.73
CA SER A 173 -3.36 -5.95 -14.06
C SER A 173 -4.39 -5.79 -15.15
N TYR A 174 -4.07 -4.98 -16.15
CA TYR A 174 -4.93 -4.67 -17.28
C TYR A 174 -4.17 -4.87 -18.59
N GLU A 175 -4.87 -5.30 -19.61
CA GLU A 175 -4.42 -5.27 -21.00
C GLU A 175 -5.23 -4.23 -21.79
N THR A 176 -4.58 -3.56 -22.72
CA THR A 176 -5.28 -2.64 -23.65
C THR A 176 -5.65 -3.43 -24.90
N LYS A 177 -6.93 -3.38 -25.28
CA LYS A 177 -7.47 -4.01 -26.51
C LYS A 177 -8.04 -2.95 -27.41
N ASP A 178 -7.70 -3.00 -28.69
CA ASP A 178 -8.34 -2.24 -29.75
C ASP A 178 -9.58 -2.98 -30.22
N ILE A 179 -10.71 -2.29 -30.25
CA ILE A 179 -12.00 -2.80 -30.70
C ILE A 179 -12.54 -1.91 -31.82
#